data_8c2858fdc1d340020ff18f76f0342eae
#
_entry.id   8c2858fdc1d340020ff18f76f0342eae
#
_cell.length_a   1.000
_cell.length_b   1.000
_cell.length_c   1.000
_cell.angle_alpha   90.00
_cell.angle_beta   90.00
_cell.angle_gamma   90.00
#
_symmetry.space_group_name_H-M   'P 1'
#
loop_
_entity.id
_entity.type
_entity.pdbx_description
1 polymer ?
#
loop_
_entity_poly.entity_id
_entity_poly.type
_entity_poly.pdbx_seq_one_letter_code
_entity_poly.pdbx_strand_id
1 'polypeptide(L)'
;MSFIELLENAGSVFIDTAPIIYFIEAHPVYGSLVKQLVDAFSEGRITASSSVITLVELLPAPIRARNEKLARIFADFLKHGENFNLVTISAEIAEKAGKLRAKYLALKAFDAIQIATALNVKARLFITNDKKLRNVKEIHVLVLEDYAVDP
;
A
#
# COMPACT_ATOMS: atom_id res chain seq x y z
N MET A 1 13.21 -12.85 11.01
CA MET A 1 12.66 -13.08 9.65
C MET A 1 13.05 -11.94 8.71
N SER A 2 13.44 -12.30 7.50
CA SER A 2 13.67 -11.32 6.45
C SER A 2 12.35 -10.71 5.98
N PHE A 3 12.43 -9.60 5.22
CA PHE A 3 11.26 -8.95 4.65
C PHE A 3 10.41 -9.92 3.81
N ILE A 4 11.06 -10.65 2.88
CA ILE A 4 10.34 -11.59 2.01
C ILE A 4 9.70 -12.74 2.79
N GLU A 5 10.37 -13.24 3.81
CA GLU A 5 9.82 -14.29 4.67
C GLU A 5 8.57 -13.84 5.40
N LEU A 6 8.56 -12.59 5.90
CA LEU A 6 7.37 -12.00 6.53
C LEU A 6 6.20 -11.91 5.55
N LEU A 7 6.47 -11.49 4.31
CA LEU A 7 5.45 -11.39 3.27
C LEU A 7 4.85 -12.77 2.95
N GLU A 8 5.70 -13.75 2.70
CA GLU A 8 5.26 -15.09 2.34
C GLU A 8 4.50 -15.79 3.46
N ASN A 9 4.93 -15.63 4.70
CA ASN A 9 4.23 -16.17 5.85
C ASN A 9 2.86 -15.51 6.06
N ALA A 10 2.73 -14.21 5.78
CA ALA A 10 1.46 -13.52 5.86
C ALA A 10 0.50 -13.94 4.74
N GLY A 11 1.01 -14.13 3.54
CA GLY A 11 0.23 -14.60 2.38
C GLY A 11 -0.64 -13.52 1.73
N SER A 12 -1.04 -12.47 2.44
CA SER A 12 -1.85 -11.38 1.91
C SER A 12 -1.38 -10.05 2.48
N VAL A 13 -1.22 -9.06 1.61
CA VAL A 13 -0.73 -7.73 1.98
C VAL A 13 -1.61 -6.64 1.38
N PHE A 14 -1.73 -5.52 2.08
CA PHE A 14 -2.26 -4.29 1.54
C PHE A 14 -1.11 -3.30 1.40
N ILE A 15 -1.04 -2.61 0.26
CA ILE A 15 0.05 -1.71 -0.06
C ILE A 15 -0.45 -0.28 -0.06
N ASP A 16 0.14 0.56 0.81
CA ASP A 16 -0.10 1.99 0.86
C ASP A 16 0.50 2.69 -0.38
N THR A 17 0.23 3.97 -0.54
CA THR A 17 0.61 4.74 -1.72
C THR A 17 2.13 4.85 -1.91
N ALA A 18 2.88 5.20 -0.87
CA ALA A 18 4.31 5.47 -0.99
C ALA A 18 5.13 4.29 -1.54
N PRO A 19 4.93 3.04 -1.10
CA PRO A 19 5.65 1.90 -1.67
C PRO A 19 5.48 1.75 -3.18
N ILE A 20 4.30 2.04 -3.72
CA ILE A 20 4.03 1.96 -5.16
C ILE A 20 4.83 3.01 -5.92
N ILE A 21 4.91 4.24 -5.38
CA ILE A 21 5.77 5.29 -5.93
C ILE A 21 7.23 4.83 -5.97
N TYR A 22 7.72 4.26 -4.87
CA TYR A 22 9.11 3.81 -4.77
C TYR A 22 9.45 2.75 -5.81
N PHE A 23 8.53 1.84 -6.09
CA PHE A 23 8.74 0.81 -7.10
C PHE A 23 8.78 1.41 -8.52
N ILE A 24 7.78 2.19 -8.89
CA ILE A 24 7.63 2.70 -10.26
C ILE A 24 8.72 3.72 -10.58
N GLU A 25 9.13 4.54 -9.62
CA GLU A 25 10.17 5.55 -9.79
C GLU A 25 11.58 5.04 -9.44
N ALA A 26 11.72 3.75 -9.17
CA ALA A 26 13.00 3.11 -8.83
C ALA A 26 13.74 3.86 -7.70
N HIS A 27 13.06 4.06 -6.56
CA HIS A 27 13.62 4.78 -5.42
C HIS A 27 14.96 4.17 -5.00
N PRO A 28 16.02 4.98 -4.80
CA PRO A 28 17.37 4.46 -4.56
C PRO A 28 17.51 3.64 -3.27
N VAL A 29 16.68 3.91 -2.25
CA VAL A 29 16.73 3.18 -0.97
C VAL A 29 15.69 2.07 -0.92
N TYR A 30 14.44 2.37 -1.29
CA TYR A 30 13.32 1.44 -1.10
C TYR A 30 12.90 0.68 -2.35
N GLY A 31 13.36 1.09 -3.53
CA GLY A 31 12.91 0.49 -4.79
C GLY A 31 13.17 -1.01 -4.88
N SER A 32 14.36 -1.45 -4.49
CA SER A 32 14.70 -2.89 -4.53
C SER A 32 13.91 -3.70 -3.51
N LEU A 33 13.61 -3.12 -2.35
CA LEU A 33 12.79 -3.77 -1.33
C LEU A 33 11.36 -3.97 -1.82
N VAL A 34 10.77 -2.93 -2.40
CA VAL A 34 9.41 -3.03 -2.96
C VAL A 34 9.38 -3.94 -4.18
N LYS A 35 10.48 -4.02 -4.94
CA LYS A 35 10.58 -4.98 -6.05
C LYS A 35 10.41 -6.43 -5.56
N GLN A 36 10.95 -6.78 -4.40
CA GLN A 36 10.74 -8.10 -3.80
C GLN A 36 9.25 -8.36 -3.55
N LEU A 37 8.53 -7.35 -3.07
CA LEU A 37 7.10 -7.41 -2.84
C LEU A 37 6.33 -7.62 -4.16
N VAL A 38 6.65 -6.83 -5.18
CA VAL A 38 6.01 -6.93 -6.51
C VAL A 38 6.27 -8.29 -7.15
N ASP A 39 7.51 -8.76 -7.10
CA ASP A 39 7.86 -10.10 -7.62
C ASP A 39 7.06 -11.19 -6.90
N ALA A 40 6.91 -11.08 -5.58
CA ALA A 40 6.17 -12.06 -4.78
C ALA A 40 4.70 -12.16 -5.20
N PHE A 41 4.01 -11.03 -5.37
CA PHE A 41 2.60 -11.13 -5.79
C PHE A 41 2.47 -11.43 -7.29
N SER A 42 3.35 -10.92 -8.14
CA SER A 42 3.32 -11.23 -9.58
C SER A 42 3.50 -12.72 -9.85
N GLU A 43 4.34 -13.39 -9.06
CA GLU A 43 4.60 -14.82 -9.14
C GLU A 43 3.54 -15.66 -8.41
N GLY A 44 2.55 -15.04 -7.78
CA GLY A 44 1.48 -15.74 -7.08
C GLY A 44 1.86 -16.30 -5.71
N ARG A 45 3.02 -15.90 -5.15
CA ARG A 45 3.43 -16.35 -3.81
C ARG A 45 2.63 -15.70 -2.70
N ILE A 46 2.12 -14.50 -2.95
CA ILE A 46 1.24 -13.75 -2.05
C ILE A 46 0.13 -13.07 -2.87
N THR A 47 -0.92 -12.60 -2.21
CA THR A 47 -1.91 -11.71 -2.81
C THR A 47 -1.70 -10.30 -2.30
N ALA A 48 -1.89 -9.31 -3.17
CA ALA A 48 -1.72 -7.92 -2.83
C ALA A 48 -2.95 -7.11 -3.20
N SER A 49 -3.19 -6.05 -2.47
CA SER A 49 -4.28 -5.11 -2.74
C SER A 49 -3.87 -3.68 -2.40
N SER A 50 -4.56 -2.74 -2.99
CA SER A 50 -4.58 -1.33 -2.60
C SER A 50 -5.98 -0.79 -2.86
N SER A 51 -6.26 0.45 -2.48
CA SER A 51 -7.58 1.03 -2.74
C SER A 51 -7.52 2.08 -3.84
N VAL A 52 -8.72 2.48 -4.31
CA VAL A 52 -8.87 3.58 -5.27
C VAL A 52 -8.36 4.93 -4.73
N ILE A 53 -8.19 5.06 -3.41
CA ILE A 53 -7.56 6.24 -2.81
C ILE A 53 -6.11 6.38 -3.31
N THR A 54 -5.43 5.29 -3.56
CA THR A 54 -4.08 5.32 -4.11
C THR A 54 -4.03 5.98 -5.49
N LEU A 55 -5.05 5.79 -6.33
CA LEU A 55 -5.18 6.53 -7.59
C LEU A 55 -5.28 8.05 -7.35
N VAL A 56 -6.09 8.45 -6.37
CA VAL A 56 -6.27 9.86 -6.00
C VAL A 56 -4.95 10.50 -5.58
N GLU A 57 -4.12 9.74 -4.88
CA GLU A 57 -2.84 10.23 -4.37
C GLU A 57 -1.71 10.19 -5.40
N LEU A 58 -1.71 9.19 -6.30
CA LEU A 58 -0.62 9.01 -7.27
C LEU A 58 -0.75 9.88 -8.52
N LEU A 59 -1.96 10.11 -9.01
CA LEU A 59 -2.17 10.74 -10.31
C LEU A 59 -1.92 12.26 -10.35
N PRO A 60 -2.15 13.04 -9.29
CA PRO A 60 -2.00 14.50 -9.39
C PRO A 60 -0.61 14.97 -9.82
N ALA A 61 0.46 14.38 -9.29
CA ALA A 61 1.83 14.81 -9.60
C ALA A 61 2.20 14.63 -11.08
N PRO A 62 2.07 13.44 -11.69
CA PRO A 62 2.38 13.28 -13.11
C PRO A 62 1.44 14.07 -14.03
N ILE A 63 0.16 14.22 -13.67
CA ILE A 63 -0.79 15.00 -14.46
C ILE A 63 -0.40 16.48 -14.46
N ARG A 64 -0.06 17.05 -13.30
CA ARG A 64 0.41 18.44 -13.20
C ARG A 64 1.69 18.68 -13.96
N ALA A 65 2.58 17.70 -13.98
CA ALA A 65 3.84 17.74 -14.73
C ALA A 65 3.65 17.48 -16.23
N ARG A 66 2.42 17.26 -16.70
CA ARG A 66 2.10 16.87 -18.08
C ARG A 66 2.83 15.61 -18.53
N ASN A 67 3.12 14.73 -17.59
CA ASN A 67 3.73 13.42 -17.85
C ASN A 67 2.63 12.36 -17.95
N GLU A 68 1.93 12.36 -19.08
CA GLU A 68 0.82 11.42 -19.32
C GLU A 68 1.27 9.97 -19.32
N LYS A 69 2.50 9.70 -19.76
CA LYS A 69 3.07 8.36 -19.78
C LYS A 69 3.18 7.79 -18.35
N LEU A 70 3.71 8.58 -17.42
CA LEU A 70 3.85 8.16 -16.04
C LEU A 70 2.48 7.98 -15.36
N ALA A 71 1.55 8.90 -15.62
CA ALA A 71 0.18 8.76 -15.09
C ALA A 71 -0.46 7.45 -15.56
N ARG A 72 -0.27 7.09 -16.83
CA ARG A 72 -0.79 5.83 -17.39
C ARG A 72 -0.13 4.62 -16.75
N ILE A 73 1.19 4.66 -16.53
CA ILE A 73 1.92 3.58 -15.87
C ILE A 73 1.36 3.33 -14.46
N PHE A 74 1.14 4.37 -13.68
CA PHE A 74 0.54 4.25 -12.35
C PHE A 74 -0.87 3.63 -12.41
N ALA A 75 -1.71 4.16 -13.30
CA ALA A 75 -3.09 3.68 -13.43
C ALA A 75 -3.14 2.22 -13.87
N ASP A 76 -2.31 1.84 -14.84
CA ASP A 76 -2.28 0.46 -15.36
C ASP A 76 -1.74 -0.52 -14.31
N PHE A 77 -0.72 -0.13 -13.56
CA PHE A 77 -0.20 -0.94 -12.47
C PHE A 77 -1.30 -1.27 -11.46
N LEU A 78 -2.06 -0.26 -11.04
CA LEU A 78 -3.10 -0.44 -10.02
C LEU A 78 -4.31 -1.21 -10.55
N LYS A 79 -4.72 -0.96 -11.79
CA LYS A 79 -5.94 -1.56 -12.35
C LYS A 79 -5.74 -2.96 -12.93
N HIS A 80 -4.52 -3.27 -13.40
CA HIS A 80 -4.27 -4.47 -14.21
C HIS A 80 -3.07 -5.31 -13.76
N GLY A 81 -2.47 -5.02 -12.60
CA GLY A 81 -1.37 -5.82 -12.07
C GLY A 81 -1.78 -7.26 -11.79
N GLU A 82 -0.90 -8.22 -12.10
CA GLU A 82 -1.15 -9.64 -11.80
C GLU A 82 -1.19 -9.89 -10.29
N ASN A 83 -2.19 -10.64 -9.85
CA ASN A 83 -2.42 -10.98 -8.44
C ASN A 83 -2.52 -9.75 -7.52
N PHE A 84 -2.94 -8.63 -8.10
CA PHE A 84 -3.13 -7.35 -7.45
C PHE A 84 -4.59 -6.90 -7.60
N ASN A 85 -5.21 -6.57 -6.47
CA ASN A 85 -6.61 -6.14 -6.44
C ASN A 85 -6.72 -4.67 -6.08
N LEU A 86 -7.32 -3.88 -6.96
CA LEU A 86 -7.69 -2.49 -6.67
C LEU A 86 -9.09 -2.48 -6.06
N VAL A 87 -9.19 -2.06 -4.80
CA VAL A 87 -10.44 -2.15 -4.03
C VAL A 87 -11.18 -0.83 -4.06
N THR A 88 -12.46 -0.87 -4.39
CA THR A 88 -13.35 0.30 -4.31
C THR A 88 -13.79 0.55 -2.86
N ILE A 89 -14.13 1.81 -2.55
CA ILE A 89 -14.51 2.20 -1.20
C ILE A 89 -16.03 2.09 -1.04
N SER A 90 -16.45 1.08 -0.28
CA SER A 90 -17.86 0.89 0.04
C SER A 90 -18.26 1.71 1.26
N ALA A 91 -19.59 1.83 1.50
CA ALA A 91 -20.11 2.44 2.72
C ALA A 91 -19.60 1.70 3.98
N GLU A 92 -19.50 0.37 3.92
CA GLU A 92 -18.96 -0.45 5.03
C GLU A 92 -17.51 -0.07 5.37
N ILE A 93 -16.67 0.09 4.35
CA ILE A 93 -15.28 0.53 4.54
C ILE A 93 -15.24 1.94 5.13
N ALA A 94 -16.06 2.85 4.62
CA ALA A 94 -16.13 4.23 5.10
C ALA A 94 -16.56 4.30 6.58
N GLU A 95 -17.53 3.50 7.00
CA GLU A 95 -17.97 3.41 8.41
C GLU A 95 -16.83 2.89 9.30
N LYS A 96 -16.13 1.87 8.85
CA LYS A 96 -14.97 1.32 9.57
C LYS A 96 -13.86 2.37 9.71
N ALA A 97 -13.60 3.14 8.67
CA ALA A 97 -12.63 4.25 8.70
C ALA A 97 -13.04 5.32 9.72
N GLY A 98 -14.33 5.64 9.79
CA GLY A 98 -14.86 6.56 10.78
C GLY A 98 -14.63 6.10 12.20
N LYS A 99 -14.83 4.82 12.47
CA LYS A 99 -14.58 4.21 13.79
C LYS A 99 -13.09 4.28 14.16
N LEU A 100 -12.21 4.01 13.21
CA LEU A 100 -10.76 4.13 13.42
C LEU A 100 -10.35 5.56 13.76
N ARG A 101 -10.91 6.56 13.07
CA ARG A 101 -10.63 7.97 13.35
C ARG A 101 -11.14 8.43 14.71
N ALA A 102 -12.25 7.87 15.16
CA ALA A 102 -12.75 8.15 16.50
C ALA A 102 -11.82 7.60 17.60
N LYS A 103 -11.21 6.46 17.35
CA LYS A 103 -10.26 5.81 18.28
C LYS A 103 -8.86 6.44 18.21
N TYR A 104 -8.37 6.78 17.03
CA TYR A 104 -7.03 7.34 16.80
C TYR A 104 -7.14 8.77 16.29
N LEU A 105 -7.12 9.74 17.19
CA LEU A 105 -7.43 11.13 16.88
C LEU A 105 -6.48 11.78 15.87
N ALA A 106 -5.23 11.32 15.82
CA ALA A 106 -4.23 11.84 14.87
C ALA A 106 -4.32 11.18 13.48
N LEU A 107 -5.16 10.16 13.31
CA LEU A 107 -5.27 9.41 12.06
C LEU A 107 -5.99 10.24 11.00
N LYS A 108 -5.31 10.48 9.86
CA LYS A 108 -5.86 11.23 8.74
C LYS A 108 -6.92 10.40 8.00
N ALA A 109 -7.85 11.09 7.33
CA ALA A 109 -8.97 10.45 6.65
C ALA A 109 -8.53 9.40 5.61
N PHE A 110 -7.57 9.73 4.74
CA PHE A 110 -7.12 8.80 3.72
C PHE A 110 -6.39 7.59 4.32
N ASP A 111 -5.59 7.81 5.35
CA ASP A 111 -4.92 6.70 6.04
C ASP A 111 -5.93 5.78 6.71
N ALA A 112 -6.96 6.34 7.31
CA ALA A 112 -8.05 5.55 7.91
C ALA A 112 -8.79 4.71 6.87
N ILE A 113 -9.06 5.26 5.70
CA ILE A 113 -9.70 4.55 4.60
C ILE A 113 -8.81 3.41 4.10
N GLN A 114 -7.51 3.65 3.94
CA GLN A 114 -6.57 2.61 3.52
C GLN A 114 -6.52 1.45 4.53
N ILE A 115 -6.41 1.77 5.81
CA ILE A 115 -6.39 0.74 6.86
C ILE A 115 -7.72 0.00 6.93
N ALA A 116 -8.84 0.72 6.86
CA ALA A 116 -10.17 0.10 6.86
C ALA A 116 -10.36 -0.84 5.66
N THR A 117 -9.84 -0.45 4.49
CA THR A 117 -9.87 -1.29 3.30
C THR A 117 -9.05 -2.56 3.51
N ALA A 118 -7.84 -2.42 4.06
CA ALA A 118 -6.98 -3.56 4.36
C ALA A 118 -7.67 -4.55 5.30
N LEU A 119 -8.33 -4.05 6.35
CA LEU A 119 -9.09 -4.88 7.27
C LEU A 119 -10.28 -5.56 6.58
N ASN A 120 -10.97 -4.85 5.72
CA ASN A 120 -12.16 -5.38 5.03
C ASN A 120 -11.81 -6.51 4.07
N VAL A 121 -10.67 -6.43 3.40
CA VAL A 121 -10.18 -7.51 2.51
C VAL A 121 -9.37 -8.57 3.26
N LYS A 122 -9.26 -8.45 4.58
CA LYS A 122 -8.55 -9.40 5.45
C LYS A 122 -7.07 -9.53 5.12
N ALA A 123 -6.44 -8.46 4.69
CA ALA A 123 -4.99 -8.43 4.51
C ALA A 123 -4.31 -8.61 5.88
N ARG A 124 -3.25 -9.41 5.91
CA ARG A 124 -2.53 -9.70 7.15
C ARG A 124 -1.44 -8.69 7.47
N LEU A 125 -0.93 -8.00 6.44
CA LEU A 125 0.06 -6.95 6.60
C LEU A 125 -0.38 -5.69 5.88
N PHE A 126 -0.09 -4.54 6.47
CA PHE A 126 -0.25 -3.22 5.87
C PHE A 126 1.16 -2.67 5.60
N ILE A 127 1.53 -2.55 4.33
CA ILE A 127 2.87 -2.11 3.90
C ILE A 127 2.86 -0.60 3.66
N THR A 128 3.66 0.12 4.43
CA THR A 128 3.75 1.59 4.38
C THR A 128 5.17 2.05 4.65
N ASN A 129 5.42 3.35 4.55
CA ASN A 129 6.63 3.97 5.08
C ASN A 129 6.32 5.11 6.06
N ASP A 130 5.07 5.19 6.53
CA ASP A 130 4.66 6.13 7.58
C ASP A 130 4.69 5.45 8.94
N LYS A 131 5.71 5.75 9.73
CA LYS A 131 5.90 5.19 11.08
C LYS A 131 4.73 5.45 12.02
N LYS A 132 4.00 6.55 11.83
CA LYS A 132 2.86 6.92 12.69
C LYS A 132 1.76 5.86 12.64
N LEU A 133 1.64 5.15 11.52
CA LEU A 133 0.59 4.13 11.36
C LEU A 133 0.81 2.90 12.22
N ARG A 134 2.02 2.70 12.80
CA ARG A 134 2.26 1.63 13.79
C ARG A 134 1.37 1.75 15.03
N ASN A 135 0.82 2.92 15.30
CA ASN A 135 -0.06 3.14 16.43
C ASN A 135 -1.43 2.46 16.25
N VAL A 136 -1.81 2.13 15.02
CA VAL A 136 -3.05 1.42 14.72
C VAL A 136 -2.82 -0.07 14.96
N LYS A 137 -3.48 -0.62 15.98
CA LYS A 137 -3.22 -1.98 16.46
C LYS A 137 -4.12 -3.05 15.85
N GLU A 138 -5.13 -2.66 15.08
CA GLU A 138 -6.07 -3.58 14.45
C GLU A 138 -5.42 -4.40 13.33
N ILE A 139 -4.30 -3.94 12.76
CA ILE A 139 -3.58 -4.64 11.71
C ILE A 139 -2.08 -4.57 11.96
N HIS A 140 -1.34 -5.56 11.48
CA HIS A 140 0.12 -5.54 11.55
C HIS A 140 0.67 -4.57 10.49
N VAL A 141 1.20 -3.43 10.92
CA VAL A 141 1.81 -2.42 10.06
C VAL A 141 3.29 -2.71 9.90
N LEU A 142 3.72 -2.90 8.65
CA LEU A 142 5.12 -3.13 8.31
C LEU A 142 5.65 -1.87 7.63
N VAL A 143 6.67 -1.26 8.24
CA VAL A 143 7.27 -0.01 7.75
C VAL A 143 8.55 -0.33 7.00
N LEU A 144 8.63 0.09 5.74
CA LEU A 144 9.76 -0.25 4.85
C LEU A 144 11.11 0.18 5.41
N GLU A 145 11.17 1.32 6.09
CA GLU A 145 12.42 1.83 6.66
C GLU A 145 13.11 0.82 7.59
N ASP A 146 12.33 -0.02 8.27
CA ASP A 146 12.88 -1.03 9.20
C ASP A 146 13.64 -2.14 8.47
N TYR A 147 13.44 -2.29 7.17
CA TYR A 147 14.02 -3.35 6.36
C TYR A 147 14.96 -2.82 5.29
N ALA A 148 15.13 -1.50 5.19
CA ALA A 148 16.05 -0.91 4.23
C ALA A 148 17.50 -1.19 4.67
N VAL A 149 18.31 -1.61 3.71
CA VAL A 149 19.76 -1.75 3.92
C VAL A 149 20.38 -0.41 3.52
N ASP A 150 21.21 0.18 4.39
CA ASP A 150 21.95 1.38 4.06
C ASP A 150 22.81 1.13 2.80
N PRO A 151 22.77 2.08 1.82
CA PRO A 151 23.54 1.92 0.60
C PRO A 151 25.05 1.93 0.83
#